data_04652b63b04d97e641326c52deedc973
#
_entry.id   04652b63b04d97e641326c52deedc973
#
_cell.length_a   1.000
_cell.length_b   1.000
_cell.length_c   1.000
_cell.angle_alpha   90.00
_cell.angle_beta   90.00
_cell.angle_gamma   90.00
#
_symmetry.space_group_name_H-M   'P 1'
#
loop_
_entity.id
_entity.type
_entity.pdbx_description
1 polymer ?
#
loop_
_entity_poly.entity_id
_entity_poly.type
_entity_poly.pdbx_seq_one_letter_code
_entity_poly.pdbx_strand_id
1 'polypeptide(L)'
;KDKDPDLFLTNQQGKFHAYSRSCQWNKRRQPVILTDEEKEKIDKTHPGSYDKALKYGSTPDKQYWYICPRYWDLKNNTSLTQEEVDSGEYGEVLDRKATKVEKNKYIVEFNDGKEHIDKKDNSYIRYNPGFLPLDSHPNHCVPCCFKTWDGPEQARRQKLCLDKDSTKDETRSEPSIALPNKQFDDYVKGPEKMPLEQNRIGYLPMQIQRFLDFDNKTCYISATNTNLKPGTQCVLRYGVEQSKNRSFIACICEIFVKYNK
;
A
#
# COMPACT_ATOMS: atom_id res chain seq x y z
N LYS A 1 0.54 -7.22 13.56
CA LYS A 1 1.99 -7.24 13.63
C LYS A 1 2.52 -8.66 13.83
N ASP A 2 1.98 -9.37 14.78
CA ASP A 2 2.48 -10.68 15.21
C ASP A 2 2.32 -11.74 14.13
N LYS A 3 1.30 -11.60 13.28
CA LYS A 3 1.04 -12.51 12.15
C LYS A 3 2.03 -12.28 11.00
N ASP A 4 2.23 -11.04 10.57
CA ASP A 4 3.14 -10.68 9.47
C ASP A 4 3.86 -9.35 9.77
N PRO A 5 4.98 -9.39 10.50
CA PRO A 5 5.73 -8.21 10.89
C PRO A 5 6.38 -7.49 9.69
N ASP A 6 6.71 -8.21 8.62
CA ASP A 6 7.43 -7.67 7.46
C ASP A 6 6.60 -6.64 6.66
N LEU A 7 5.27 -6.62 6.84
CA LEU A 7 4.38 -5.60 6.28
C LEU A 7 4.45 -4.24 6.99
N PHE A 8 5.18 -4.14 8.11
CA PHE A 8 5.23 -2.94 8.92
C PHE A 8 6.63 -2.35 8.93
N LEU A 9 6.71 -1.02 8.70
CA LEU A 9 7.96 -0.28 8.82
C LEU A 9 8.44 -0.26 10.28
N THR A 10 9.73 -0.39 10.47
CA THR A 10 10.37 -0.20 11.77
C THR A 10 10.68 1.28 12.01
N ASN A 11 10.59 1.72 13.27
CA ASN A 11 11.09 3.02 13.68
C ASN A 11 12.62 2.96 13.92
N GLN A 12 13.22 4.11 14.25
CA GLN A 12 14.67 4.19 14.55
C GLN A 12 15.15 3.30 15.71
N GLN A 13 14.23 2.84 16.57
CA GLN A 13 14.49 1.94 17.70
C GLN A 13 14.25 0.45 17.35
N GLY A 14 14.03 0.13 16.08
CA GLY A 14 13.75 -1.23 15.63
C GLY A 14 12.36 -1.76 15.96
N LYS A 15 11.46 -0.93 16.51
CA LYS A 15 10.09 -1.33 16.79
C LYS A 15 9.19 -1.09 15.58
N PHE A 16 8.34 -2.06 15.25
CA PHE A 16 7.38 -1.92 14.17
C PHE A 16 6.35 -0.82 14.44
N HIS A 17 6.05 -0.05 13.42
CA HIS A 17 4.93 0.90 13.48
C HIS A 17 3.60 0.16 13.70
N ALA A 18 2.70 0.80 14.45
CA ALA A 18 1.33 0.32 14.55
C ALA A 18 0.63 0.40 13.18
N TYR A 19 -0.30 -0.49 12.90
CA TYR A 19 -1.10 -0.48 11.66
C TYR A 19 -1.81 0.87 11.45
N SER A 20 -2.15 1.54 12.54
CA SER A 20 -2.73 2.89 12.55
C SER A 20 -1.89 3.97 11.84
N ARG A 21 -0.59 3.77 11.67
CA ARG A 21 0.27 4.69 10.91
C ARG A 21 0.27 4.38 9.42
N SER A 22 0.11 3.12 9.06
CA SER A 22 -0.01 2.71 7.66
C SER A 22 -1.40 3.02 7.11
N CYS A 23 -2.46 2.68 7.88
CA CYS A 23 -3.85 2.95 7.53
C CYS A 23 -4.44 3.93 8.55
N GLN A 24 -4.87 5.09 8.15
CA GLN A 24 -5.27 6.20 9.02
C GLN A 24 -6.23 5.80 10.14
N TRP A 25 -5.74 5.77 11.38
CA TRP A 25 -6.50 5.39 12.57
C TRP A 25 -7.69 6.31 12.86
N ASN A 26 -7.50 7.62 12.73
CA ASN A 26 -8.56 8.61 12.94
C ASN A 26 -9.77 8.38 12.02
N LYS A 27 -9.57 7.70 10.91
CA LYS A 27 -10.62 7.26 9.97
C LYS A 27 -10.97 5.79 10.12
N ARG A 28 -10.40 5.09 11.09
CA ARG A 28 -10.59 3.66 11.37
C ARG A 28 -10.53 2.78 10.11
N ARG A 29 -9.50 3.02 9.28
CA ARG A 29 -9.30 2.33 8.00
C ARG A 29 -8.40 1.10 8.09
N GLN A 30 -8.23 0.54 9.28
CA GLN A 30 -7.48 -0.70 9.45
C GLN A 30 -8.36 -1.89 9.10
N PRO A 31 -7.86 -2.83 8.30
CA PRO A 31 -8.51 -4.12 8.12
C PRO A 31 -8.30 -5.00 9.35
N VAL A 32 -9.18 -5.97 9.49
CA VAL A 32 -8.97 -7.12 10.39
C VAL A 32 -8.21 -8.18 9.61
N ILE A 33 -7.25 -8.82 10.28
CA ILE A 33 -6.35 -9.83 9.69
C ILE A 33 -6.72 -11.18 10.27
N LEU A 34 -7.06 -12.14 9.40
CA LEU A 34 -7.59 -13.45 9.76
C LEU A 34 -6.74 -14.56 9.15
N THR A 35 -6.66 -15.70 9.86
CA THR A 35 -6.23 -16.97 9.28
C THR A 35 -7.33 -17.57 8.38
N ASP A 36 -7.02 -18.66 7.67
CA ASP A 36 -8.02 -19.35 6.86
C ASP A 36 -9.17 -19.89 7.75
N GLU A 37 -8.86 -20.44 8.92
CA GLU A 37 -9.84 -20.99 9.87
C GLU A 37 -10.70 -19.89 10.51
N GLU A 38 -10.09 -18.75 10.90
CA GLU A 38 -10.81 -17.61 11.46
C GLU A 38 -11.81 -17.06 10.45
N LYS A 39 -11.38 -16.93 9.18
CA LYS A 39 -12.26 -16.46 8.10
C LYS A 39 -13.42 -17.43 7.83
N GLU A 40 -13.13 -18.73 7.69
CA GLU A 40 -14.14 -19.75 7.46
C GLU A 40 -15.20 -19.79 8.59
N LYS A 41 -14.75 -19.63 9.83
CA LYS A 41 -15.66 -19.53 10.97
C LYS A 41 -16.59 -18.33 10.84
N ILE A 42 -16.06 -17.14 10.53
CA ILE A 42 -16.87 -15.91 10.36
C ILE A 42 -17.87 -16.09 9.21
N ASP A 43 -17.44 -16.61 8.07
CA ASP A 43 -18.32 -16.82 6.91
C ASP A 43 -19.50 -17.74 7.22
N LYS A 44 -19.31 -18.73 8.12
CA LYS A 44 -20.34 -19.66 8.56
C LYS A 44 -21.28 -19.07 9.62
N THR A 45 -20.71 -18.32 10.59
CA THR A 45 -21.48 -17.87 11.76
C THR A 45 -22.06 -16.46 11.59
N HIS A 46 -21.43 -15.59 10.80
CA HIS A 46 -21.80 -14.19 10.61
C HIS A 46 -21.79 -13.81 9.12
N PRO A 47 -22.56 -14.50 8.26
CA PRO A 47 -22.58 -14.23 6.83
C PRO A 47 -23.05 -12.80 6.54
N GLY A 48 -22.37 -12.10 5.64
CA GLY A 48 -22.70 -10.72 5.26
C GLY A 48 -22.19 -9.64 6.22
N SER A 49 -21.41 -10.00 7.25
CA SER A 49 -20.80 -9.04 8.18
C SER A 49 -19.67 -8.20 7.52
N TYR A 50 -19.21 -8.60 6.34
CA TYR A 50 -18.31 -7.86 5.45
C TYR A 50 -18.60 -8.22 3.98
N ASP A 51 -18.15 -7.41 3.01
CA ASP A 51 -18.43 -7.66 1.58
C ASP A 51 -17.32 -8.44 0.88
N LYS A 52 -16.07 -8.00 1.04
CA LYS A 52 -14.91 -8.56 0.33
C LYS A 52 -13.81 -8.93 1.28
N ALA A 53 -13.07 -9.96 0.91
CA ALA A 53 -11.83 -10.35 1.56
C ALA A 53 -10.67 -10.34 0.55
N LEU A 54 -9.50 -9.94 1.01
CA LEU A 54 -8.27 -9.93 0.23
C LEU A 54 -7.28 -10.89 0.90
N LYS A 55 -6.76 -11.87 0.17
CA LYS A 55 -5.67 -12.73 0.66
C LYS A 55 -4.33 -12.13 0.25
N TYR A 56 -3.46 -11.87 1.21
CA TYR A 56 -2.15 -11.29 0.98
C TYR A 56 -1.20 -11.54 2.15
N GLY A 57 0.11 -11.50 1.88
CA GLY A 57 1.16 -11.58 2.88
C GLY A 57 2.52 -11.18 2.32
N SER A 58 3.51 -11.03 3.19
CA SER A 58 4.88 -10.65 2.81
C SER A 58 5.62 -11.78 2.08
N THR A 59 5.24 -13.01 2.34
CA THR A 59 5.81 -14.22 1.72
C THR A 59 4.70 -15.23 1.40
N PRO A 60 4.93 -16.23 0.53
CA PRO A 60 3.96 -17.29 0.26
C PRO A 60 3.48 -18.05 1.51
N ASP A 61 4.36 -18.20 2.52
CA ASP A 61 4.04 -18.90 3.76
C ASP A 61 3.29 -18.04 4.77
N LYS A 62 3.27 -16.71 4.60
CA LYS A 62 2.63 -15.74 5.49
C LYS A 62 1.42 -15.10 4.82
N GLN A 63 0.49 -15.91 4.36
CA GLN A 63 -0.74 -15.45 3.71
C GLN A 63 -1.88 -15.35 4.71
N TYR A 64 -2.52 -14.19 4.78
CA TYR A 64 -3.64 -13.89 5.68
C TYR A 64 -4.78 -13.24 4.92
N TRP A 65 -5.99 -13.35 5.47
CA TRP A 65 -7.15 -12.67 4.94
C TRP A 65 -7.32 -11.30 5.58
N TYR A 66 -7.60 -10.31 4.76
CA TYR A 66 -7.90 -8.94 5.18
C TYR A 66 -9.35 -8.66 4.85
N ILE A 67 -10.12 -8.28 5.88
CA ILE A 67 -11.53 -7.87 5.76
C ILE A 67 -11.74 -6.49 6.37
N CYS A 68 -12.80 -5.79 5.95
CA CYS A 68 -13.14 -4.46 6.42
C CYS A 68 -14.57 -4.46 6.97
N PRO A 69 -14.83 -5.10 8.12
CA PRO A 69 -16.16 -5.12 8.70
C PRO A 69 -16.55 -3.72 9.23
N ARG A 70 -17.85 -3.45 9.34
CA ARG A 70 -18.33 -2.30 10.07
C ARG A 70 -18.22 -2.51 11.57
N TYR A 71 -18.60 -3.68 12.06
CA TYR A 71 -18.59 -4.03 13.47
C TYR A 71 -17.63 -5.19 13.75
N TRP A 72 -16.90 -5.07 14.84
CA TRP A 72 -15.99 -6.11 15.33
C TRP A 72 -16.21 -6.34 16.81
N ASP A 73 -16.59 -7.57 17.18
CA ASP A 73 -16.71 -8.00 18.57
C ASP A 73 -15.34 -8.40 19.13
N LEU A 74 -14.86 -7.63 20.09
CA LEU A 74 -13.57 -7.86 20.77
C LEU A 74 -13.60 -9.08 21.70
N LYS A 75 -14.78 -9.49 22.17
CA LYS A 75 -14.94 -10.61 23.10
C LYS A 75 -14.82 -11.94 22.38
N ASN A 76 -15.50 -12.07 21.24
CA ASN A 76 -15.55 -13.32 20.48
C ASN A 76 -14.59 -13.31 19.27
N ASN A 77 -13.88 -12.18 19.01
CA ASN A 77 -13.00 -11.98 17.87
C ASN A 77 -13.69 -12.31 16.54
N THR A 78 -14.85 -11.72 16.31
CA THR A 78 -15.65 -11.94 15.11
C THR A 78 -16.23 -10.64 14.57
N SER A 79 -16.55 -10.61 13.26
CA SER A 79 -17.32 -9.53 12.66
C SER A 79 -18.82 -9.76 12.86
N LEU A 80 -19.58 -8.68 12.96
CA LEU A 80 -21.03 -8.72 13.16
C LEU A 80 -21.76 -7.96 12.06
N THR A 81 -22.97 -8.42 11.75
CA THR A 81 -23.92 -7.67 10.91
C THR A 81 -24.59 -6.56 11.70
N GLN A 82 -25.31 -5.66 11.03
CA GLN A 82 -26.11 -4.63 11.70
C GLN A 82 -27.21 -5.26 12.58
N GLU A 83 -27.88 -6.27 12.05
CA GLU A 83 -28.97 -6.98 12.72
C GLU A 83 -28.50 -7.66 14.01
N GLU A 84 -27.31 -8.25 13.99
CA GLU A 84 -26.71 -8.87 15.18
C GLU A 84 -26.35 -7.84 16.25
N VAL A 85 -25.87 -6.66 15.85
CA VAL A 85 -25.60 -5.55 16.77
C VAL A 85 -26.90 -5.02 17.36
N ASP A 86 -27.92 -4.83 16.54
CA ASP A 86 -29.23 -4.30 16.96
C ASP A 86 -29.98 -5.29 17.87
N SER A 87 -29.70 -6.59 17.79
CA SER A 87 -30.27 -7.59 18.69
C SER A 87 -29.81 -7.44 20.16
N GLY A 88 -28.64 -6.80 20.37
CA GLY A 88 -28.03 -6.64 21.69
C GLY A 88 -27.42 -7.92 22.28
N GLU A 89 -27.46 -9.06 21.59
CA GLU A 89 -26.94 -10.34 22.06
C GLU A 89 -25.43 -10.31 22.30
N TYR A 90 -24.70 -9.57 21.48
CA TYR A 90 -23.22 -9.46 21.53
C TYR A 90 -22.72 -8.31 22.41
N GLY A 91 -23.64 -7.58 23.07
CA GLY A 91 -23.32 -6.40 23.88
C GLY A 91 -23.51 -5.09 23.11
N GLU A 92 -22.93 -4.03 23.66
CA GLU A 92 -23.09 -2.67 23.13
C GLU A 92 -21.85 -2.21 22.36
N VAL A 93 -22.07 -1.21 21.49
CA VAL A 93 -21.00 -0.55 20.75
C VAL A 93 -20.17 0.32 21.70
N LEU A 94 -18.86 0.15 21.63
CA LEU A 94 -17.88 0.90 22.40
C LEU A 94 -17.84 2.37 21.94
N ASP A 95 -17.84 3.29 22.89
CA ASP A 95 -17.73 4.71 22.58
C ASP A 95 -16.47 5.02 21.75
N ARG A 96 -16.60 5.86 20.73
CA ARG A 96 -15.50 6.24 19.83
C ARG A 96 -14.24 6.74 20.57
N LYS A 97 -14.42 7.38 21.71
CA LYS A 97 -13.34 7.96 22.53
C LYS A 97 -12.85 7.00 23.62
N ALA A 98 -13.46 5.84 23.77
CA ALA A 98 -13.06 4.89 24.80
C ALA A 98 -11.63 4.41 24.56
N THR A 99 -10.83 4.47 25.61
CA THR A 99 -9.44 3.98 25.63
C THR A 99 -9.32 2.57 26.20
N LYS A 100 -10.39 2.07 26.80
CA LYS A 100 -10.50 0.75 27.39
C LYS A 100 -11.86 0.15 27.09
N VAL A 101 -11.91 -1.18 27.08
CA VAL A 101 -13.16 -1.93 26.98
C VAL A 101 -13.94 -1.75 28.26
N GLU A 102 -15.17 -1.28 28.17
CA GLU A 102 -16.09 -1.11 29.29
C GLU A 102 -16.97 -2.35 29.45
N LYS A 103 -17.56 -2.52 30.65
CA LYS A 103 -18.47 -3.63 30.91
C LYS A 103 -19.65 -3.58 29.94
N ASN A 104 -19.91 -4.68 29.27
CA ASN A 104 -20.94 -4.84 28.23
C ASN A 104 -20.74 -4.08 26.92
N LYS A 105 -19.65 -3.33 26.75
CA LYS A 105 -19.31 -2.62 25.50
C LYS A 105 -18.10 -3.30 24.85
N TYR A 106 -18.35 -4.25 23.99
CA TYR A 106 -17.32 -5.06 23.33
C TYR A 106 -17.23 -4.84 21.84
N ILE A 107 -18.18 -4.13 21.24
CA ILE A 107 -18.29 -3.97 19.79
C ILE A 107 -17.58 -2.69 19.35
N VAL A 108 -16.57 -2.81 18.50
CA VAL A 108 -15.93 -1.66 17.84
C VAL A 108 -16.65 -1.38 16.55
N GLU A 109 -17.15 -0.16 16.36
CA GLU A 109 -17.64 0.32 15.07
C GLU A 109 -16.51 1.02 14.31
N PHE A 110 -16.19 0.50 13.11
CA PHE A 110 -15.27 1.14 12.17
C PHE A 110 -16.00 2.16 11.32
N ASN A 111 -15.35 3.28 11.01
CA ASN A 111 -15.92 4.32 10.13
C ASN A 111 -17.29 4.80 10.61
N ASP A 112 -17.39 5.19 11.87
CA ASP A 112 -18.62 5.67 12.54
C ASP A 112 -18.98 7.14 12.27
N GLY A 113 -18.22 7.82 11.39
CA GLY A 113 -18.45 9.23 11.06
C GLY A 113 -19.58 9.43 10.02
N LYS A 114 -20.19 10.63 10.04
CA LYS A 114 -21.25 11.01 9.06
C LYS A 114 -20.76 10.96 7.62
N GLU A 115 -19.45 11.06 7.38
CA GLU A 115 -18.82 10.93 6.06
C GLU A 115 -18.87 9.50 5.49
N HIS A 116 -19.28 8.54 6.30
CA HIS A 116 -19.42 7.13 5.91
C HIS A 116 -20.89 6.73 5.69
N ILE A 117 -21.79 7.71 5.71
CA ILE A 117 -23.20 7.53 5.36
C ILE A 117 -23.45 8.16 3.99
N ASP A 118 -24.09 7.44 3.09
CA ASP A 118 -24.52 7.99 1.81
C ASP A 118 -25.66 8.98 2.06
N LYS A 119 -25.52 10.19 1.48
CA LYS A 119 -26.51 11.27 1.66
C LYS A 119 -27.80 11.03 0.90
N LYS A 120 -27.82 10.14 -0.07
CA LYS A 120 -28.99 9.89 -0.92
C LYS A 120 -30.01 8.98 -0.27
N ASP A 121 -29.53 7.88 0.33
CA ASP A 121 -30.36 6.83 0.90
C ASP A 121 -30.12 6.58 2.40
N ASN A 122 -29.21 7.37 2.99
CA ASN A 122 -28.80 7.25 4.39
C ASN A 122 -28.22 5.87 4.75
N SER A 123 -27.74 5.12 3.75
CA SER A 123 -27.10 3.83 3.95
C SER A 123 -25.65 3.98 4.41
N TYR A 124 -25.13 2.98 5.11
CA TYR A 124 -23.71 2.91 5.47
C TYR A 124 -22.87 2.56 4.24
N ILE A 125 -21.86 3.38 3.96
CA ILE A 125 -20.92 3.14 2.87
C ILE A 125 -19.93 2.07 3.31
N ARG A 126 -20.01 0.90 2.70
CA ARG A 126 -19.13 -0.23 3.01
C ARG A 126 -17.72 0.02 2.51
N TYR A 127 -16.77 -0.41 3.31
CA TYR A 127 -15.34 -0.37 3.00
C TYR A 127 -14.85 -1.76 2.64
N ASN A 128 -13.94 -1.83 1.69
CA ASN A 128 -13.37 -3.09 1.24
C ASN A 128 -11.84 -3.02 1.23
N PRO A 129 -11.15 -4.16 1.42
CA PRO A 129 -9.70 -4.19 1.45
C PRO A 129 -9.11 -3.89 0.07
N GLY A 130 -8.11 -3.06 0.05
CA GLY A 130 -7.30 -2.70 -1.11
C GLY A 130 -5.89 -2.36 -0.65
N PHE A 131 -5.04 -1.90 -1.57
CA PHE A 131 -3.65 -1.59 -1.26
C PHE A 131 -3.38 -0.09 -1.19
N LEU A 132 -2.52 0.31 -0.26
CA LEU A 132 -1.93 1.65 -0.25
C LEU A 132 -1.11 1.90 -1.52
N PRO A 133 -0.76 3.18 -1.84
CA PRO A 133 0.23 3.47 -2.87
C PRO A 133 1.49 2.63 -2.68
N LEU A 134 2.10 2.18 -3.77
CA LEU A 134 3.24 1.25 -3.75
C LEU A 134 4.51 1.81 -3.09
N ASP A 135 4.61 3.14 -2.99
CA ASP A 135 5.66 3.86 -2.29
C ASP A 135 5.46 3.93 -0.76
N SER A 136 4.31 3.47 -0.27
CA SER A 136 4.02 3.46 1.17
C SER A 136 4.89 2.50 1.98
N HIS A 137 5.44 1.48 1.32
CA HIS A 137 6.37 0.52 1.90
C HIS A 137 7.41 0.09 0.85
N PRO A 138 8.72 0.05 1.18
CA PRO A 138 9.77 -0.20 0.19
C PRO A 138 9.69 -1.59 -0.48
N ASN A 139 9.21 -2.61 0.23
CA ASN A 139 9.31 -4.00 -0.24
C ASN A 139 7.97 -4.69 -0.43
N HIS A 140 6.90 -4.23 0.23
CA HIS A 140 5.62 -4.92 0.27
C HIS A 140 4.44 -3.98 0.03
N CYS A 141 3.38 -4.52 -0.52
CA CYS A 141 2.10 -3.84 -0.55
C CYS A 141 1.46 -3.87 0.84
N VAL A 142 0.78 -2.81 1.23
CA VAL A 142 0.13 -2.72 2.55
C VAL A 142 -1.38 -2.68 2.37
N PRO A 143 -2.11 -3.71 2.83
CA PRO A 143 -3.57 -3.70 2.77
C PRO A 143 -4.18 -2.68 3.74
N CYS A 144 -5.17 -1.91 3.27
CA CYS A 144 -6.01 -1.01 4.07
C CYS A 144 -7.45 -1.07 3.59
N CYS A 145 -8.37 -0.47 4.34
CA CYS A 145 -9.77 -0.36 3.95
C CYS A 145 -10.03 0.89 3.12
N PHE A 146 -10.74 0.74 2.00
CA PHE A 146 -11.08 1.81 1.07
C PHE A 146 -12.56 1.86 0.77
N LYS A 147 -13.09 3.08 0.65
CA LYS A 147 -14.46 3.34 0.18
C LYS A 147 -14.61 2.98 -1.31
N THR A 148 -13.63 3.37 -2.13
CA THR A 148 -13.58 3.09 -3.58
C THR A 148 -12.48 2.05 -3.85
N TRP A 149 -12.78 0.80 -3.53
CA TRP A 149 -11.82 -0.31 -3.67
C TRP A 149 -11.76 -0.88 -5.09
N ASP A 150 -12.77 -0.65 -5.91
CA ASP A 150 -12.96 -1.13 -7.28
C ASP A 150 -12.59 -0.08 -8.35
N GLY A 151 -12.10 1.08 -7.93
CA GLY A 151 -11.64 2.12 -8.84
C GLY A 151 -10.37 1.74 -9.60
N PRO A 152 -10.07 2.41 -10.74
CA PRO A 152 -8.93 2.10 -11.62
C PRO A 152 -7.59 2.03 -10.88
N GLU A 153 -7.38 2.93 -9.91
CA GLU A 153 -6.18 2.96 -9.09
C GLU A 153 -6.04 1.72 -8.20
N GLN A 154 -7.14 1.26 -7.59
CA GLN A 154 -7.11 0.04 -6.79
C GLN A 154 -6.95 -1.20 -7.65
N ALA A 155 -7.60 -1.27 -8.81
CA ALA A 155 -7.41 -2.35 -9.76
C ALA A 155 -5.93 -2.47 -10.20
N ARG A 156 -5.28 -1.33 -10.51
CA ARG A 156 -3.86 -1.28 -10.83
C ARG A 156 -2.98 -1.78 -9.69
N ARG A 157 -3.24 -1.33 -8.46
CA ARG A 157 -2.48 -1.74 -7.27
C ARG A 157 -2.67 -3.23 -6.97
N GLN A 158 -3.91 -3.72 -7.04
CA GLN A 158 -4.21 -5.14 -6.85
C GLN A 158 -3.44 -6.01 -7.86
N LYS A 159 -3.49 -5.66 -9.14
CA LYS A 159 -2.72 -6.36 -10.17
C LYS A 159 -1.22 -6.39 -9.84
N LEU A 160 -0.61 -5.25 -9.53
CA LEU A 160 0.82 -5.17 -9.22
C LEU A 160 1.22 -5.89 -7.93
N CYS A 161 0.31 -6.00 -6.95
CA CYS A 161 0.60 -6.61 -5.67
C CYS A 161 0.35 -8.13 -5.68
N LEU A 162 -0.68 -8.60 -6.40
CA LEU A 162 -1.07 -10.01 -6.42
C LEU A 162 -0.34 -10.78 -7.53
N ASP A 163 -0.07 -10.18 -8.70
CA ASP A 163 0.64 -10.86 -9.80
C ASP A 163 2.12 -11.15 -9.48
N LYS A 164 2.69 -10.51 -8.46
CA LYS A 164 4.04 -10.85 -7.98
C LYS A 164 4.13 -12.23 -7.32
N ASP A 165 3.02 -12.79 -6.88
CA ASP A 165 2.98 -14.12 -6.26
C ASP A 165 2.78 -15.24 -7.28
N SER A 166 2.30 -14.96 -8.50
CA SER A 166 2.07 -15.95 -9.54
C SER A 166 3.30 -16.29 -10.39
N THR A 167 4.45 -15.63 -10.18
CA THR A 167 5.68 -15.88 -10.95
C THR A 167 6.76 -16.67 -10.21
N LYS A 168 6.42 -17.40 -9.13
CA LYS A 168 7.39 -18.17 -8.34
C LYS A 168 7.30 -19.69 -8.50
N ASP A 169 6.52 -20.21 -9.45
CA ASP A 169 6.61 -21.62 -9.82
C ASP A 169 6.84 -21.73 -11.33
N GLU A 170 8.10 -21.85 -11.73
CA GLU A 170 8.63 -22.80 -12.67
C GLU A 170 10.10 -22.50 -12.96
N THR A 171 10.92 -23.54 -12.71
CA THR A 171 12.26 -23.79 -13.23
C THR A 171 13.38 -22.79 -12.93
N ARG A 172 14.24 -23.28 -12.05
CA ARG A 172 15.65 -22.95 -11.91
C ARG A 172 16.34 -22.96 -13.29
N SER A 173 16.38 -21.81 -13.92
CA SER A 173 17.34 -21.44 -14.95
C SER A 173 17.86 -20.06 -14.57
N GLU A 174 19.15 -19.86 -14.77
CA GLU A 174 19.99 -18.75 -14.36
C GLU A 174 19.33 -17.37 -14.44
N PRO A 175 19.70 -16.44 -13.52
CA PRO A 175 19.07 -15.13 -13.47
C PRO A 175 19.47 -14.30 -14.69
N SER A 176 18.70 -14.40 -15.75
CA SER A 176 18.63 -13.30 -16.69
C SER A 176 17.97 -12.17 -15.95
N ILE A 177 18.77 -11.17 -15.58
CA ILE A 177 18.33 -9.90 -15.01
C ILE A 177 17.48 -9.21 -16.09
N ALA A 178 16.22 -9.61 -16.19
CA ALA A 178 15.22 -8.75 -16.78
C ALA A 178 15.11 -7.56 -15.81
N LEU A 179 15.58 -6.40 -16.24
CA LEU A 179 15.28 -5.12 -15.63
C LEU A 179 13.80 -5.13 -15.24
N PRO A 180 13.44 -4.88 -13.97
CA PRO A 180 12.05 -4.68 -13.62
C PRO A 180 11.58 -3.54 -14.51
N ASN A 181 10.59 -3.83 -15.35
CA ASN A 181 9.85 -2.81 -16.09
C ASN A 181 9.02 -2.07 -15.01
N LYS A 182 9.73 -1.32 -14.13
CA LYS A 182 9.13 -0.25 -13.37
C LYS A 182 8.59 0.67 -14.45
N GLN A 183 7.26 0.65 -14.65
CA GLN A 183 6.61 1.83 -15.17
C GLN A 183 7.07 2.94 -14.22
N PHE A 184 8.12 3.65 -14.65
CA PHE A 184 8.51 4.88 -14.01
C PHE A 184 7.24 5.71 -13.97
N ASP A 185 6.87 6.20 -12.81
CA ASP A 185 5.96 7.31 -12.68
C ASP A 185 6.35 8.26 -13.80
N ASP A 186 5.50 8.51 -14.79
CA ASP A 186 5.82 9.32 -15.98
C ASP A 186 6.27 10.75 -15.62
N TYR A 187 6.25 11.02 -14.30
CA TYR A 187 6.68 12.27 -13.70
C TYR A 187 8.20 12.30 -13.49
N VAL A 188 8.88 12.97 -14.40
CA VAL A 188 10.32 13.24 -14.32
C VAL A 188 10.54 14.54 -13.56
N LYS A 189 11.39 14.51 -12.53
CA LYS A 189 11.74 15.71 -11.72
C LYS A 189 12.44 16.75 -12.58
N GLY A 190 12.14 18.01 -12.34
CA GLY A 190 12.77 19.14 -13.05
C GLY A 190 14.31 19.19 -12.88
N PRO A 191 15.02 19.87 -13.78
CA PRO A 191 16.48 19.97 -13.77
C PRO A 191 17.03 20.67 -12.52
N GLU A 192 16.23 21.52 -11.88
CA GLU A 192 16.57 22.30 -10.69
C GLU A 192 16.47 21.47 -9.40
N LYS A 193 15.75 20.33 -9.43
CA LYS A 193 15.54 19.52 -8.23
C LYS A 193 16.81 18.77 -7.87
N MET A 194 17.47 19.20 -6.81
CA MET A 194 18.67 18.58 -6.25
C MET A 194 18.61 18.55 -4.72
N PRO A 195 19.05 17.45 -4.11
CA PRO A 195 19.34 16.13 -4.69
C PRO A 195 18.06 15.43 -5.14
N LEU A 196 18.18 14.40 -6.00
CA LEU A 196 17.05 13.51 -6.30
C LEU A 196 16.89 12.47 -5.18
N GLU A 197 15.65 12.24 -4.78
CA GLU A 197 15.32 11.15 -3.86
C GLU A 197 15.70 9.79 -4.50
N GLN A 198 16.02 8.81 -3.68
CA GLN A 198 16.37 7.45 -4.13
C GLN A 198 15.27 6.87 -5.04
N ASN A 199 15.68 6.21 -6.12
CA ASN A 199 14.81 5.63 -7.15
C ASN A 199 13.94 6.64 -7.93
N ARG A 200 14.23 7.94 -7.86
CA ARG A 200 13.58 8.96 -8.70
C ARG A 200 14.42 9.27 -9.94
N ILE A 201 13.72 9.60 -11.03
CA ILE A 201 14.35 10.12 -12.24
C ILE A 201 14.14 11.63 -12.35
N GLY A 202 15.07 12.30 -12.99
CA GLY A 202 15.01 13.73 -13.19
C GLY A 202 15.74 14.15 -14.46
N TYR A 203 15.36 15.29 -15.00
CA TYR A 203 16.03 15.89 -16.15
C TYR A 203 17.43 16.39 -15.77
N LEU A 204 18.33 16.43 -16.76
CA LEU A 204 19.67 16.92 -16.57
C LEU A 204 19.69 18.41 -16.21
N PRO A 205 20.52 18.85 -15.25
CA PRO A 205 20.80 20.27 -15.03
C PRO A 205 21.39 20.92 -16.27
N MET A 206 21.17 22.23 -16.43
CA MET A 206 21.61 23.00 -17.60
C MET A 206 23.11 22.84 -17.90
N GLN A 207 23.96 22.77 -16.86
CA GLN A 207 25.39 22.59 -17.02
C GLN A 207 25.76 21.25 -17.64
N ILE A 208 25.06 20.20 -17.23
CA ILE A 208 25.27 18.84 -17.75
C ILE A 208 24.72 18.73 -19.16
N GLN A 209 23.58 19.35 -19.46
CA GLN A 209 23.03 19.40 -20.83
C GLN A 209 24.04 20.02 -21.81
N ARG A 210 24.64 21.17 -21.42
CA ARG A 210 25.68 21.83 -22.23
C ARG A 210 26.93 20.97 -22.39
N PHE A 211 27.35 20.29 -21.34
CA PHE A 211 28.53 19.43 -21.39
C PHE A 211 28.32 18.21 -22.29
N LEU A 212 27.11 17.64 -22.31
CA LEU A 212 26.76 16.46 -23.10
C LEU A 212 26.18 16.81 -24.49
N ASP A 213 26.10 18.09 -24.81
CA ASP A 213 25.40 18.59 -26.03
C ASP A 213 24.00 17.99 -26.19
N PHE A 214 23.22 18.05 -25.10
CA PHE A 214 21.91 17.44 -24.98
C PHE A 214 20.86 18.45 -24.53
N ASP A 215 19.65 18.42 -25.13
CA ASP A 215 18.53 19.27 -24.73
C ASP A 215 17.37 18.41 -24.15
N ASN A 216 17.04 18.61 -22.88
CA ASN A 216 15.90 17.96 -22.23
C ASN A 216 14.56 18.16 -22.96
N LYS A 217 14.40 19.26 -23.71
CA LYS A 217 13.16 19.58 -24.43
C LYS A 217 12.80 18.53 -25.47
N THR A 218 13.81 17.84 -26.01
CA THR A 218 13.59 16.73 -26.96
C THR A 218 12.85 15.56 -26.33
N CYS A 219 12.86 15.48 -25.00
CA CYS A 219 12.25 14.44 -24.20
C CYS A 219 10.83 14.75 -23.71
N TYR A 220 10.38 16.01 -23.86
CA TYR A 220 9.06 16.43 -23.39
C TYR A 220 7.94 15.99 -24.35
N ILE A 221 6.79 15.68 -23.80
CA ILE A 221 5.59 15.43 -24.62
C ILE A 221 5.22 16.70 -25.40
N SER A 222 5.28 17.86 -24.73
CA SER A 222 5.04 19.18 -25.35
C SER A 222 5.73 20.29 -24.55
N ALA A 223 5.74 21.52 -25.06
CA ALA A 223 6.28 22.69 -24.36
C ALA A 223 5.60 22.95 -23.00
N THR A 224 4.35 22.58 -22.84
CA THR A 224 3.56 22.73 -21.60
C THR A 224 3.45 21.47 -20.77
N ASN A 225 3.83 20.31 -21.34
CA ASN A 225 3.81 19.01 -20.65
C ASN A 225 5.23 18.42 -20.66
N THR A 226 5.92 18.58 -19.54
CA THR A 226 7.31 18.14 -19.34
C THR A 226 7.43 16.66 -18.95
N ASN A 227 6.36 15.87 -19.02
CA ASN A 227 6.44 14.43 -18.84
C ASN A 227 7.24 13.80 -19.98
N LEU A 228 7.80 12.63 -19.72
CA LEU A 228 8.63 11.91 -20.68
C LEU A 228 7.78 11.43 -21.86
N LYS A 229 8.21 11.79 -23.07
CA LYS A 229 7.58 11.34 -24.31
C LYS A 229 7.81 9.84 -24.52
N PRO A 230 6.76 9.03 -24.67
CA PRO A 230 6.89 7.60 -24.87
C PRO A 230 7.77 7.24 -26.08
N GLY A 231 8.63 6.24 -25.92
CA GLY A 231 9.51 5.77 -27.01
C GLY A 231 10.71 6.66 -27.33
N THR A 232 10.92 7.75 -26.60
CA THR A 232 12.08 8.64 -26.81
C THR A 232 13.25 8.17 -25.93
N GLN A 233 14.44 8.06 -26.53
CA GLN A 233 15.66 7.78 -25.78
C GLN A 233 16.16 9.09 -25.17
N CYS A 234 16.15 9.15 -23.84
CA CYS A 234 16.52 10.36 -23.10
C CYS A 234 17.60 10.05 -22.07
N VAL A 235 18.53 10.97 -21.92
CA VAL A 235 19.51 10.92 -20.84
C VAL A 235 18.90 11.59 -19.60
N LEU A 236 18.73 10.83 -18.54
CA LEU A 236 18.10 11.26 -17.30
C LEU A 236 19.04 11.03 -16.11
N ARG A 237 18.85 11.81 -15.05
CA ARG A 237 19.47 11.55 -13.76
C ARG A 237 18.68 10.47 -13.02
N TYR A 238 19.40 9.69 -12.25
CA TYR A 238 18.79 8.71 -11.36
C TYR A 238 19.21 8.99 -9.91
N GLY A 239 18.24 9.02 -8.99
CA GLY A 239 18.50 9.23 -7.57
C GLY A 239 18.97 7.93 -6.91
N VAL A 240 20.16 7.97 -6.31
CA VAL A 240 20.73 6.90 -5.50
C VAL A 240 20.51 7.17 -4.02
N GLU A 241 20.84 6.20 -3.16
CA GLU A 241 20.82 6.37 -1.71
C GLU A 241 21.63 7.60 -1.30
N GLN A 242 21.01 8.44 -0.46
CA GLN A 242 21.61 9.67 0.02
C GLN A 242 22.17 9.46 1.43
N SER A 243 23.48 9.58 1.56
CA SER A 243 24.16 9.59 2.86
C SER A 243 25.31 10.57 2.82
N LYS A 244 25.64 11.20 3.94
CA LYS A 244 26.73 12.18 4.03
C LYS A 244 28.08 11.64 3.53
N ASN A 245 28.35 10.35 3.73
CA ASN A 245 29.66 9.75 3.49
C ASN A 245 29.66 8.61 2.47
N ARG A 246 28.49 8.19 1.94
CA ARG A 246 28.36 6.98 1.11
C ARG A 246 27.71 7.21 -0.26
N SER A 247 27.20 8.40 -0.56
CA SER A 247 26.48 8.66 -1.81
C SER A 247 27.33 8.37 -3.06
N PHE A 248 28.63 8.64 -3.01
CA PHE A 248 29.53 8.30 -4.12
C PHE A 248 29.66 6.78 -4.32
N ILE A 249 29.82 6.03 -3.22
CA ILE A 249 29.88 4.56 -3.26
C ILE A 249 28.53 4.00 -3.73
N ALA A 250 27.42 4.57 -3.28
CA ALA A 250 26.08 4.19 -3.73
C ALA A 250 25.90 4.37 -5.25
N CYS A 251 26.45 5.45 -5.84
CA CYS A 251 26.45 5.64 -7.28
C CYS A 251 27.24 4.54 -8.00
N ILE A 252 28.41 4.18 -7.50
CA ILE A 252 29.24 3.13 -8.09
C ILE A 252 28.52 1.78 -7.97
N CYS A 253 28.00 1.43 -6.79
CA CYS A 253 27.26 0.19 -6.60
C CYS A 253 26.03 0.10 -7.52
N GLU A 254 25.29 1.17 -7.71
CA GLU A 254 24.13 1.21 -8.59
C GLU A 254 24.50 0.97 -10.06
N ILE A 255 25.66 1.52 -10.50
CA ILE A 255 26.21 1.26 -11.84
C ILE A 255 26.57 -0.23 -11.98
N PHE A 256 27.27 -0.80 -11.01
CA PHE A 256 27.63 -2.22 -11.06
C PHE A 256 26.39 -3.14 -11.06
N VAL A 257 25.38 -2.85 -10.24
CA VAL A 257 24.14 -3.63 -10.20
C VAL A 257 23.37 -3.56 -11.53
N LYS A 258 23.38 -2.40 -12.20
CA LYS A 258 22.66 -2.21 -13.47
C LYS A 258 23.42 -2.74 -14.70
N TYR A 259 24.73 -2.72 -14.67
CA TYR A 259 25.55 -3.03 -15.85
C TYR A 259 26.39 -4.32 -15.74
N ASN A 260 26.46 -4.93 -14.55
CA ASN A 260 26.98 -6.29 -14.43
C ASN A 260 25.88 -7.27 -14.90
N LYS A 261 25.97 -7.58 -16.18
CA LYS A 261 25.32 -8.73 -16.78
C LYS A 261 26.20 -9.96 -16.63
#